data_ec89f24f56a60570b568a12f19a0ca73
#
_entry.id   ec89f24f56a60570b568a12f19a0ca73
#
_cell.length_a   1.000
_cell.length_b   1.000
_cell.length_c   1.000
_cell.angle_alpha   90.00
_cell.angle_beta   90.00
_cell.angle_gamma   90.00
#
_symmetry.space_group_name_H-M   'P 1'
#
loop_
_entity.id
_entity.type
_entity.pdbx_description
1 polymer ?
#
loop_
_entity_poly.entity_id
_entity_poly.type
_entity_poly.pdbx_seq_one_letter_code
_entity_poly.pdbx_strand_id
1 'polypeptide(L)'
;MKGAVVVNRIINLIIRCLLAVIVFVLFLHSIFSTSFIGRAVREDGSTYGRTLNIPDSPWKHLIVFALITAAGVAVYRLYRKSHIAERFSAHAERNIIIFLTCFFIGLGVLWIALTQMNPGSDPAKIYAIALQWRDGDFSAFEEGEYLFCYPFQSGIILFYYLLSFVFGTESYIGPQLVNVAALAVVYVLLTLLARFYWKEDRQISLLIYLALICWVPLFFFITYIYGILPGMACAVGAVYLAARYLETRGYAYMIGSALCIGVATVLKMNCLIYLIAIACFMLYDALDSILFCGSDNGKRRQWIASVGFVILMCFSVWGCNRVTEQIVEHLSGYDMPEGEVMISWVVMGLSEAPKGPGDYNGYIGDVFSGNNYDTELAAQQSLADLRKIVKRMLSDPIDEGIPFFGRKTAYQWNDPTFISMERMRGRKSAIEMLPSVKSLIEGRGSVTLSVIFNYVQTLILVGVLLYLILNWNSRNLYELMTAVVFLGGYLFHTFWEGGASYTIPYFAIMIPYAVKGFCDWVRAASRLIDRRGLKLRANKKTTFCVVGIIVVVLAALRVGRSNLFHSTIALDDGQEAVMQYYHLSGGE
;
A
#
# COMPACT_ATOMS: atom_id res chain seq x y z
N MET A 1 -25.20 28.83 0.85
CA MET A 1 -25.47 27.50 0.25
C MET A 1 -24.76 27.25 -1.09
N LYS A 2 -24.83 28.12 -2.12
CA LYS A 2 -24.20 27.86 -3.43
C LYS A 2 -22.67 27.69 -3.37
N GLY A 3 -21.96 28.50 -2.56
CA GLY A 3 -20.48 28.44 -2.49
C GLY A 3 -19.87 27.12 -2.00
N ALA A 4 -20.40 26.57 -0.92
CA ALA A 4 -19.85 25.32 -0.35
C ALA A 4 -20.19 24.08 -1.20
N VAL A 5 -21.35 24.06 -1.86
CA VAL A 5 -21.64 23.01 -2.87
C VAL A 5 -20.61 23.07 -4.00
N VAL A 6 -20.15 24.26 -4.37
CA VAL A 6 -19.12 24.46 -5.39
C VAL A 6 -17.75 23.96 -4.88
N VAL A 7 -17.35 24.33 -3.66
CA VAL A 7 -16.06 23.93 -3.07
C VAL A 7 -16.00 22.41 -2.93
N ASN A 8 -17.03 21.78 -2.36
CA ASN A 8 -17.11 20.30 -2.27
C ASN A 8 -16.99 19.65 -3.65
N ARG A 9 -17.67 20.17 -4.66
CA ARG A 9 -17.62 19.63 -6.01
C ARG A 9 -16.24 19.77 -6.63
N ILE A 10 -15.54 20.87 -6.39
CA ILE A 10 -14.19 21.11 -6.91
C ILE A 10 -13.19 20.14 -6.24
N ILE A 11 -13.19 20.04 -4.91
CA ILE A 11 -12.29 19.13 -4.17
C ILE A 11 -12.53 17.68 -4.59
N ASN A 12 -13.78 17.26 -4.64
CA ASN A 12 -14.15 15.91 -5.07
C ASN A 12 -13.66 15.63 -6.50
N LEU A 13 -13.83 16.58 -7.42
CA LEU A 13 -13.36 16.46 -8.80
C LEU A 13 -11.84 16.36 -8.88
N ILE A 14 -11.09 17.19 -8.14
CA ILE A 14 -9.63 17.17 -8.11
C ILE A 14 -9.13 15.79 -7.63
N ILE A 15 -9.65 15.29 -6.51
CA ILE A 15 -9.23 14.00 -5.95
C ILE A 15 -9.53 12.87 -6.95
N ARG A 16 -10.72 12.87 -7.57
CA ARG A 16 -11.10 11.84 -8.56
C ARG A 16 -10.26 11.91 -9.83
N CYS A 17 -9.95 13.12 -10.31
CA CYS A 17 -9.07 13.29 -11.47
C CYS A 17 -7.66 12.78 -11.19
N LEU A 18 -7.06 13.17 -10.05
CA LEU A 18 -5.73 12.70 -9.65
C LEU A 18 -5.70 11.18 -9.51
N LEU A 19 -6.70 10.63 -8.81
CA LEU A 19 -6.83 9.17 -8.65
C LEU A 19 -6.99 8.47 -10.00
N ALA A 20 -7.82 9.00 -10.91
CA ALA A 20 -8.02 8.45 -12.23
C ALA A 20 -6.73 8.42 -13.06
N VAL A 21 -5.97 9.51 -13.04
CA VAL A 21 -4.69 9.60 -13.77
C VAL A 21 -3.69 8.59 -13.23
N ILE A 22 -3.49 8.55 -11.91
CA ILE A 22 -2.50 7.65 -11.29
C ILE A 22 -2.90 6.20 -11.51
N VAL A 23 -4.15 5.83 -11.21
CA VAL A 23 -4.62 4.44 -11.39
C VAL A 23 -4.57 4.04 -12.86
N PHE A 24 -4.82 4.97 -13.78
CA PHE A 24 -4.70 4.71 -15.21
C PHE A 24 -3.25 4.47 -15.64
N VAL A 25 -2.29 5.23 -15.12
CA VAL A 25 -0.85 4.98 -15.37
C VAL A 25 -0.45 3.60 -14.84
N LEU A 26 -0.85 3.25 -13.61
CA LEU A 26 -0.60 1.93 -13.04
C LEU A 26 -1.25 0.81 -13.85
N PHE A 27 -2.47 1.04 -14.33
CA PHE A 27 -3.17 0.10 -15.22
C PHE A 27 -2.41 -0.12 -16.53
N LEU A 28 -1.86 0.94 -17.15
CA LEU A 28 -1.05 0.79 -18.36
C LEU A 28 0.21 -0.05 -18.09
N HIS A 29 0.92 0.20 -16.99
CA HIS A 29 2.04 -0.64 -16.60
C HIS A 29 1.59 -2.10 -16.46
N SER A 30 0.52 -2.35 -15.72
CA SER A 30 0.03 -3.71 -15.42
C SER A 30 -0.44 -4.52 -16.64
N ILE A 31 -0.94 -3.89 -17.72
CA ILE A 31 -1.39 -4.63 -18.92
C ILE A 31 -0.32 -4.80 -19.98
N PHE A 32 0.72 -3.96 -19.98
CA PHE A 32 1.77 -4.01 -21.00
C PHE A 32 3.05 -4.67 -20.51
N SER A 33 3.29 -4.66 -19.20
CA SER A 33 4.48 -5.27 -18.61
C SER A 33 4.19 -5.79 -17.21
N THR A 34 5.02 -6.70 -16.75
CA THR A 34 5.04 -7.20 -15.37
C THR A 34 6.45 -7.04 -14.84
N SER A 35 6.59 -6.48 -13.65
CA SER A 35 7.89 -6.27 -13.02
C SER A 35 8.19 -7.41 -12.06
N PHE A 36 9.42 -7.93 -12.11
CA PHE A 36 9.92 -8.94 -11.20
C PHE A 36 11.33 -8.59 -10.75
N ILE A 37 11.72 -9.04 -9.57
CA ILE A 37 13.10 -8.94 -9.12
C ILE A 37 13.81 -10.25 -9.48
N GLY A 38 14.69 -10.18 -10.47
CA GLY A 38 15.61 -11.24 -10.85
C GLY A 38 16.95 -11.12 -10.12
N ARG A 39 17.76 -12.18 -10.18
CA ARG A 39 19.17 -12.14 -9.75
C ARG A 39 20.05 -11.83 -10.94
N ALA A 40 20.92 -10.86 -10.81
CA ALA A 40 21.98 -10.56 -11.75
C ALA A 40 23.32 -10.86 -11.10
N VAL A 41 24.32 -11.24 -11.90
CA VAL A 41 25.68 -11.55 -11.44
C VAL A 41 26.59 -10.39 -11.81
N ARG A 42 27.39 -9.91 -10.86
CA ARG A 42 28.45 -8.91 -11.11
C ARG A 42 29.68 -9.59 -11.69
N GLU A 43 30.60 -8.80 -12.25
CA GLU A 43 31.89 -9.27 -12.78
C GLU A 43 32.74 -10.00 -11.74
N ASP A 44 32.57 -9.65 -10.45
CA ASP A 44 33.24 -10.33 -9.33
C ASP A 44 32.57 -11.64 -8.89
N GLY A 45 31.51 -12.07 -9.60
CA GLY A 45 30.75 -13.28 -9.29
C GLY A 45 29.69 -13.08 -8.19
N SER A 46 29.62 -11.92 -7.57
CA SER A 46 28.56 -11.62 -6.58
C SER A 46 27.21 -11.43 -7.24
N THR A 47 26.13 -11.84 -6.55
CA THR A 47 24.76 -11.66 -7.07
C THR A 47 24.05 -10.50 -6.43
N TYR A 48 23.28 -9.74 -7.21
CA TYR A 48 22.42 -8.67 -6.73
C TYR A 48 21.01 -8.76 -7.33
N GLY A 49 20.03 -8.17 -6.66
CA GLY A 49 18.68 -8.07 -7.19
C GLY A 49 18.61 -7.02 -8.29
N ARG A 50 17.94 -7.35 -9.41
CA ARG A 50 17.66 -6.41 -10.51
C ARG A 50 16.21 -6.53 -10.93
N THR A 51 15.55 -5.40 -11.14
CA THR A 51 14.18 -5.38 -11.64
C THR A 51 14.16 -5.60 -13.13
N LEU A 52 13.36 -6.57 -13.54
CA LEU A 52 13.09 -6.92 -14.92
C LEU A 52 11.65 -6.56 -15.24
N ASN A 53 11.44 -5.78 -16.29
CA ASN A 53 10.11 -5.49 -16.83
C ASN A 53 9.87 -6.37 -18.06
N ILE A 54 9.01 -7.37 -17.90
CA ILE A 54 8.72 -8.35 -18.94
C ILE A 54 7.47 -7.87 -19.70
N PRO A 55 7.51 -7.86 -21.05
CA PRO A 55 6.32 -7.56 -21.84
C PRO A 55 5.17 -8.51 -21.51
N ASP A 56 3.98 -7.96 -21.32
CA ASP A 56 2.75 -8.73 -21.10
C ASP A 56 1.79 -8.62 -22.28
N SER A 57 0.79 -9.50 -22.32
CA SER A 57 -0.20 -9.57 -23.37
C SER A 57 -1.52 -8.92 -22.94
N PRO A 58 -1.85 -7.70 -23.40
CA PRO A 58 -3.11 -7.03 -23.05
C PRO A 58 -4.35 -7.87 -23.35
N TRP A 59 -4.29 -8.71 -24.38
CA TRP A 59 -5.42 -9.59 -24.77
C TRP A 59 -5.75 -10.63 -23.72
N LYS A 60 -4.74 -11.17 -23.03
CA LYS A 60 -4.97 -12.12 -21.93
C LYS A 60 -5.72 -11.44 -20.78
N HIS A 61 -5.32 -10.22 -20.42
CA HIS A 61 -6.02 -9.42 -19.40
C HIS A 61 -7.47 -9.10 -19.80
N LEU A 62 -7.71 -8.75 -21.08
CA LEU A 62 -9.07 -8.54 -21.60
C LEU A 62 -9.94 -9.80 -21.52
N ILE A 63 -9.39 -10.96 -21.87
CA ILE A 63 -10.10 -12.25 -21.77
C ILE A 63 -10.45 -12.52 -20.30
N VAL A 64 -9.50 -12.39 -19.38
CA VAL A 64 -9.74 -12.58 -17.94
C VAL A 64 -10.81 -11.62 -17.43
N PHE A 65 -10.75 -10.35 -17.79
CA PHE A 65 -11.77 -9.36 -17.44
C PHE A 65 -13.16 -9.74 -17.99
N ALA A 66 -13.24 -10.19 -19.25
CA ALA A 66 -14.50 -10.64 -19.85
C ALA A 66 -15.08 -11.87 -19.14
N LEU A 67 -14.23 -12.85 -18.83
CA LEU A 67 -14.65 -14.05 -18.09
C LEU A 67 -15.15 -13.73 -16.68
N ILE A 68 -14.44 -12.89 -15.93
CA ILE A 68 -14.84 -12.44 -14.59
C ILE A 68 -16.15 -11.64 -14.66
N THR A 69 -16.30 -10.77 -15.67
CA THR A 69 -17.55 -10.03 -15.89
C THR A 69 -18.72 -10.98 -16.17
N ALA A 70 -18.54 -11.95 -17.08
CA ALA A 70 -19.56 -12.93 -17.43
C ALA A 70 -19.98 -13.79 -16.21
N ALA A 71 -18.99 -14.30 -15.47
CA ALA A 71 -19.21 -15.04 -14.23
C ALA A 71 -19.93 -14.18 -13.18
N GLY A 72 -19.51 -12.95 -12.98
CA GLY A 72 -20.14 -12.00 -12.06
C GLY A 72 -21.59 -11.72 -12.41
N VAL A 73 -21.91 -11.50 -13.70
CA VAL A 73 -23.29 -11.32 -14.18
C VAL A 73 -24.13 -12.58 -13.95
N ALA A 74 -23.59 -13.76 -14.23
CA ALA A 74 -24.28 -15.02 -14.00
C ALA A 74 -24.61 -15.22 -12.51
N VAL A 75 -23.61 -15.05 -11.64
CA VAL A 75 -23.76 -15.14 -10.17
C VAL A 75 -24.78 -14.11 -9.67
N TYR A 76 -24.68 -12.85 -10.11
CA TYR A 76 -25.61 -11.80 -9.72
C TYR A 76 -27.05 -12.09 -10.11
N ARG A 77 -27.28 -12.66 -11.31
CA ARG A 77 -28.61 -13.07 -11.77
C ARG A 77 -29.17 -14.24 -10.96
N LEU A 78 -28.35 -15.24 -10.68
CA LEU A 78 -28.72 -16.36 -9.81
C LEU A 78 -29.07 -15.87 -8.40
N TYR A 79 -28.25 -14.98 -7.85
CA TYR A 79 -28.47 -14.35 -6.55
C TYR A 79 -29.81 -13.60 -6.51
N ARG A 80 -30.14 -12.80 -7.54
CA ARG A 80 -31.43 -12.11 -7.63
C ARG A 80 -32.64 -13.07 -7.69
N LYS A 81 -32.50 -14.19 -8.41
CA LYS A 81 -33.57 -15.20 -8.54
C LYS A 81 -33.78 -15.99 -7.25
N SER A 82 -32.73 -16.18 -6.45
CA SER A 82 -32.79 -17.04 -5.25
C SER A 82 -33.44 -16.40 -4.03
N HIS A 83 -33.75 -15.08 -4.08
CA HIS A 83 -34.25 -14.30 -2.94
C HIS A 83 -33.35 -14.40 -1.68
N ILE A 84 -32.08 -14.81 -1.86
CA ILE A 84 -31.12 -14.92 -0.75
C ILE A 84 -30.92 -13.56 -0.08
N ALA A 85 -30.96 -12.48 -0.88
CA ALA A 85 -30.84 -11.11 -0.36
C ALA A 85 -31.86 -10.80 0.75
N GLU A 86 -33.08 -11.29 0.63
CA GLU A 86 -34.17 -11.04 1.58
C GLU A 86 -33.99 -11.85 2.87
N ARG A 87 -33.28 -12.99 2.79
CA ARG A 87 -32.98 -13.87 3.91
C ARG A 87 -31.67 -13.53 4.64
N PHE A 88 -30.83 -12.69 4.02
CA PHE A 88 -29.50 -12.41 4.54
C PHE A 88 -29.57 -11.27 5.58
N SER A 89 -29.68 -11.66 6.85
CA SER A 89 -29.73 -10.70 7.96
C SER A 89 -28.37 -10.07 8.26
N ALA A 90 -28.38 -8.89 8.89
CA ALA A 90 -27.14 -8.25 9.37
C ALA A 90 -26.37 -9.11 10.40
N HIS A 91 -27.10 -9.96 11.14
CA HIS A 91 -26.48 -10.91 12.06
C HIS A 91 -25.77 -12.05 11.33
N ALA A 92 -26.37 -12.58 10.26
CA ALA A 92 -25.75 -13.61 9.43
C ALA A 92 -24.45 -13.09 8.78
N GLU A 93 -24.50 -11.90 8.20
CA GLU A 93 -23.31 -11.25 7.62
C GLU A 93 -22.18 -11.09 8.65
N ARG A 94 -22.49 -10.55 9.84
CA ARG A 94 -21.52 -10.39 10.92
C ARG A 94 -20.91 -11.72 11.32
N ASN A 95 -21.73 -12.76 11.50
CA ASN A 95 -21.26 -14.08 11.92
C ASN A 95 -20.37 -14.72 10.86
N ILE A 96 -20.66 -14.53 9.55
CA ILE A 96 -19.81 -14.99 8.46
C ILE A 96 -18.47 -14.26 8.48
N ILE A 97 -18.45 -12.93 8.66
CA ILE A 97 -17.20 -12.16 8.76
C ILE A 97 -16.37 -12.63 9.96
N ILE A 98 -16.99 -12.87 11.12
CA ILE A 98 -16.30 -13.41 12.29
C ILE A 98 -15.70 -14.79 11.97
N PHE A 99 -16.49 -15.69 11.39
CA PHE A 99 -16.03 -17.02 10.99
C PHE A 99 -14.83 -16.94 10.03
N LEU A 100 -14.94 -16.12 8.98
CA LEU A 100 -13.88 -15.91 8.01
C LEU A 100 -12.63 -15.28 8.64
N THR A 101 -12.81 -14.39 9.64
CA THR A 101 -11.68 -13.81 10.39
C THR A 101 -10.97 -14.88 11.23
N CYS A 102 -11.71 -15.72 11.93
CA CYS A 102 -11.12 -16.84 12.69
C CYS A 102 -10.43 -17.84 11.74
N PHE A 103 -11.04 -18.16 10.61
CA PHE A 103 -10.45 -19.01 9.57
C PHE A 103 -9.16 -18.41 9.03
N PHE A 104 -9.14 -17.11 8.71
CA PHE A 104 -7.96 -16.39 8.23
C PHE A 104 -6.83 -16.39 9.27
N ILE A 105 -7.15 -16.15 10.56
CA ILE A 105 -6.17 -16.24 11.65
C ILE A 105 -5.61 -17.67 11.73
N GLY A 106 -6.47 -18.69 11.61
CA GLY A 106 -6.05 -20.10 11.59
C GLY A 106 -5.10 -20.39 10.42
N LEU A 107 -5.38 -19.86 9.22
CA LEU A 107 -4.48 -19.98 8.06
C LEU A 107 -3.14 -19.28 8.31
N GLY A 108 -3.14 -18.09 8.92
CA GLY A 108 -1.92 -17.37 9.28
C GLY A 108 -1.05 -18.13 10.28
N VAL A 109 -1.66 -18.67 11.32
CA VAL A 109 -0.99 -19.52 12.33
C VAL A 109 -0.43 -20.80 11.65
N LEU A 110 -1.22 -21.44 10.81
CA LEU A 110 -0.78 -22.61 10.05
C LEU A 110 0.40 -22.28 9.13
N TRP A 111 0.36 -21.15 8.44
CA TRP A 111 1.46 -20.68 7.57
C TRP A 111 2.75 -20.50 8.38
N ILE A 112 2.67 -19.82 9.53
CA ILE A 112 3.81 -19.66 10.43
C ILE A 112 4.35 -21.02 10.89
N ALA A 113 3.46 -21.93 11.31
CA ALA A 113 3.86 -23.27 11.76
C ALA A 113 4.55 -24.09 10.68
N LEU A 114 4.11 -23.95 9.42
CA LEU A 114 4.66 -24.68 8.27
C LEU A 114 5.94 -24.04 7.68
N THR A 115 6.22 -22.78 7.99
CA THR A 115 7.37 -22.07 7.42
C THR A 115 8.44 -21.73 8.45
N GLN A 116 8.07 -21.34 9.66
CA GLN A 116 8.96 -20.84 10.72
C GLN A 116 10.13 -20.02 10.16
N MET A 117 9.76 -19.06 9.31
CA MET A 117 10.68 -18.29 8.49
C MET A 117 11.46 -17.28 9.31
N ASN A 118 12.79 -17.29 9.18
CA ASN A 118 13.62 -16.25 9.75
C ASN A 118 13.60 -15.01 8.86
N PRO A 119 13.47 -13.82 9.44
CA PRO A 119 13.58 -12.56 8.70
C PRO A 119 15.02 -12.38 8.18
N GLY A 120 15.16 -11.45 7.24
CA GLY A 120 16.49 -11.06 6.75
C GLY A 120 16.57 -9.55 6.60
N SER A 121 17.77 -9.02 6.35
CA SER A 121 18.01 -7.57 6.21
C SER A 121 17.57 -6.80 7.47
N ASP A 122 17.04 -5.58 7.35
CA ASP A 122 16.62 -4.74 8.46
C ASP A 122 15.65 -5.42 9.46
N PRO A 123 14.63 -6.19 9.04
CA PRO A 123 13.80 -6.93 9.99
C PRO A 123 14.59 -7.83 10.95
N ALA A 124 15.64 -8.48 10.47
CA ALA A 124 16.51 -9.29 11.32
C ALA A 124 17.37 -8.40 12.24
N LYS A 125 17.91 -7.30 11.71
CA LYS A 125 18.76 -6.37 12.47
C LYS A 125 17.98 -5.72 13.61
N ILE A 126 16.78 -5.17 13.34
CA ILE A 126 15.97 -4.51 14.39
C ILE A 126 15.50 -5.48 15.47
N TYR A 127 15.19 -6.74 15.09
CA TYR A 127 14.81 -7.74 16.08
C TYR A 127 16.02 -8.19 16.91
N ALA A 128 17.20 -8.36 16.30
CA ALA A 128 18.42 -8.68 17.00
C ALA A 128 18.79 -7.58 18.03
N ILE A 129 18.70 -6.30 17.66
CA ILE A 129 18.92 -5.19 18.58
C ILE A 129 17.92 -5.21 19.73
N ALA A 130 16.65 -5.51 19.48
CA ALA A 130 15.64 -5.65 20.52
C ALA A 130 15.99 -6.76 21.54
N LEU A 131 16.61 -7.85 21.08
CA LEU A 131 17.08 -8.92 21.96
C LEU A 131 18.38 -8.52 22.70
N GLN A 132 19.31 -7.83 22.05
CA GLN A 132 20.52 -7.27 22.69
C GLN A 132 20.15 -6.36 23.87
N TRP A 133 19.10 -5.54 23.74
CA TRP A 133 18.62 -4.70 24.84
C TRP A 133 18.18 -5.51 26.07
N ARG A 134 17.71 -6.76 25.91
CA ARG A 134 17.41 -7.64 27.06
C ARG A 134 18.65 -8.05 27.84
N ASP A 135 19.77 -8.16 27.14
CA ASP A 135 21.06 -8.54 27.70
C ASP A 135 21.85 -7.30 28.21
N GLY A 136 21.24 -6.12 28.11
CA GLY A 136 21.85 -4.85 28.51
C GLY A 136 22.86 -4.30 27.50
N ASP A 137 22.89 -4.83 26.26
CA ASP A 137 23.74 -4.36 25.19
C ASP A 137 23.02 -3.28 24.35
N PHE A 138 23.50 -2.04 24.45
CA PHE A 138 23.00 -0.88 23.73
C PHE A 138 24.03 -0.34 22.73
N SER A 139 25.03 -1.11 22.35
CA SER A 139 26.09 -0.73 21.39
C SER A 139 25.56 -0.24 20.05
N ALA A 140 24.31 -0.59 19.68
CA ALA A 140 23.66 -0.07 18.48
C ALA A 140 23.51 1.46 18.41
N PHE A 141 23.73 2.18 19.54
CA PHE A 141 23.77 3.65 19.62
C PHE A 141 25.17 4.25 19.44
N GLU A 142 26.23 3.43 19.41
CA GLU A 142 27.59 3.92 19.19
C GLU A 142 27.72 4.53 17.79
N GLU A 143 28.69 5.44 17.64
CA GLU A 143 28.92 6.18 16.39
C GLU A 143 29.09 5.24 15.18
N GLY A 144 28.28 5.47 14.15
CA GLY A 144 28.27 4.66 12.92
C GLY A 144 27.41 3.39 12.99
N GLU A 145 26.91 3.02 14.17
CA GLU A 145 26.05 1.86 14.34
C GLU A 145 24.58 2.14 13.95
N TYR A 146 23.75 1.10 13.99
CA TYR A 146 22.41 1.13 13.38
C TYR A 146 21.48 2.19 13.96
N LEU A 147 21.40 2.33 15.28
CA LEU A 147 20.52 3.32 15.91
C LEU A 147 21.13 4.71 15.96
N PHE A 148 22.45 4.82 15.84
CA PHE A 148 23.09 6.10 15.60
C PHE A 148 22.69 6.69 14.25
N CYS A 149 22.64 5.85 13.20
CA CYS A 149 22.25 6.25 11.85
C CYS A 149 20.71 6.37 11.70
N TYR A 150 19.96 5.44 12.29
CA TYR A 150 18.49 5.30 12.10
C TYR A 150 17.72 5.39 13.42
N PRO A 151 17.80 6.49 14.18
CA PRO A 151 17.16 6.61 15.50
C PRO A 151 15.63 6.46 15.44
N PHE A 152 15.00 6.78 14.31
CA PHE A 152 13.56 6.61 14.08
C PHE A 152 13.09 5.14 14.10
N GLN A 153 14.00 4.16 14.10
CA GLN A 153 13.70 2.74 14.27
C GLN A 153 13.59 2.34 15.75
N SER A 154 13.96 3.19 16.69
CA SER A 154 13.90 2.89 18.13
C SER A 154 12.51 2.49 18.59
N GLY A 155 11.44 3.06 18.00
CA GLY A 155 10.06 2.74 18.36
C GLY A 155 9.67 1.29 18.03
N ILE A 156 10.00 0.79 16.85
CA ILE A 156 9.72 -0.61 16.49
C ILE A 156 10.65 -1.58 17.25
N ILE A 157 11.87 -1.17 17.56
CA ILE A 157 12.80 -1.97 18.36
C ILE A 157 12.27 -2.07 19.80
N LEU A 158 11.83 -0.98 20.41
CA LEU A 158 11.18 -0.99 21.72
C LEU A 158 9.95 -1.89 21.74
N PHE A 159 9.13 -1.84 20.69
CA PHE A 159 7.97 -2.73 20.56
C PHE A 159 8.38 -4.21 20.57
N TYR A 160 9.42 -4.60 19.81
CA TYR A 160 9.91 -5.97 19.83
C TYR A 160 10.62 -6.35 21.14
N TYR A 161 11.32 -5.42 21.77
CA TYR A 161 11.86 -5.60 23.11
C TYR A 161 10.77 -5.96 24.11
N LEU A 162 9.65 -5.22 24.11
CA LEU A 162 8.51 -5.52 24.98
C LEU A 162 7.85 -6.87 24.62
N LEU A 163 7.70 -7.19 23.33
CA LEU A 163 7.15 -8.47 22.90
C LEU A 163 8.02 -9.65 23.31
N SER A 164 9.33 -9.49 23.40
CA SER A 164 10.26 -10.55 23.78
C SER A 164 10.05 -11.04 25.22
N PHE A 165 9.46 -10.23 26.12
CA PHE A 165 9.07 -10.67 27.47
C PHE A 165 7.84 -11.58 27.45
N VAL A 166 7.00 -11.49 26.43
CA VAL A 166 5.77 -12.30 26.30
C VAL A 166 6.04 -13.60 25.54
N PHE A 167 6.81 -13.52 24.45
CA PHE A 167 7.00 -14.64 23.52
C PHE A 167 8.38 -15.31 23.62
N GLY A 168 9.29 -14.80 24.44
CA GLY A 168 10.67 -15.29 24.55
C GLY A 168 11.57 -14.75 23.43
N THR A 169 12.80 -15.23 23.40
CA THR A 169 13.88 -14.72 22.54
C THR A 169 14.28 -15.69 21.44
N GLU A 170 13.86 -16.94 21.52
CA GLU A 170 14.41 -18.02 20.67
C GLU A 170 13.79 -18.10 19.28
N SER A 171 12.68 -17.39 19.00
CA SER A 171 12.00 -17.51 17.72
C SER A 171 11.30 -16.24 17.29
N TYR A 172 11.11 -16.10 15.96
CA TYR A 172 10.35 -15.01 15.35
C TYR A 172 8.82 -15.23 15.33
N ILE A 173 8.33 -16.33 15.92
CA ILE A 173 6.91 -16.72 15.89
C ILE A 173 6.04 -15.65 16.55
N GLY A 174 6.44 -15.12 17.72
CA GLY A 174 5.67 -14.11 18.43
C GLY A 174 5.37 -12.85 17.57
N PRO A 175 6.37 -12.16 17.04
CA PRO A 175 6.17 -11.05 16.11
C PRO A 175 5.34 -11.40 14.87
N GLN A 176 5.48 -12.61 14.31
CA GLN A 176 4.69 -13.06 13.17
C GLN A 176 3.22 -13.28 13.56
N LEU A 177 2.92 -13.80 14.76
CA LEU A 177 1.55 -13.91 15.27
C LEU A 177 0.89 -12.54 15.46
N VAL A 178 1.66 -11.54 15.91
CA VAL A 178 1.18 -10.15 15.99
C VAL A 178 0.84 -9.62 14.59
N ASN A 179 1.64 -9.95 13.58
CA ASN A 179 1.36 -9.60 12.19
C ASN A 179 0.05 -10.26 11.68
N VAL A 180 -0.23 -11.52 12.05
CA VAL A 180 -1.51 -12.19 11.71
C VAL A 180 -2.69 -11.42 12.31
N ALA A 181 -2.61 -11.10 13.61
CA ALA A 181 -3.66 -10.36 14.30
C ALA A 181 -3.86 -8.96 13.69
N ALA A 182 -2.77 -8.24 13.44
CA ALA A 182 -2.79 -6.93 12.82
C ALA A 182 -3.46 -6.96 11.44
N LEU A 183 -3.11 -7.94 10.59
CA LEU A 183 -3.69 -8.08 9.25
C LEU A 183 -5.18 -8.41 9.32
N ALA A 184 -5.61 -9.28 10.24
CA ALA A 184 -7.02 -9.57 10.47
C ALA A 184 -7.79 -8.29 10.88
N VAL A 185 -7.20 -7.46 11.76
CA VAL A 185 -7.77 -6.16 12.14
C VAL A 185 -7.88 -5.22 10.94
N VAL A 186 -6.85 -5.14 10.09
CA VAL A 186 -6.89 -4.33 8.86
C VAL A 186 -8.07 -4.71 7.97
N TYR A 187 -8.28 -6.01 7.73
CA TYR A 187 -9.36 -6.48 6.87
C TYR A 187 -10.75 -6.17 7.43
N VAL A 188 -10.93 -6.34 8.73
CA VAL A 188 -12.17 -5.94 9.42
C VAL A 188 -12.39 -4.44 9.31
N LEU A 189 -11.38 -3.63 9.58
CA LEU A 189 -11.50 -2.16 9.56
C LEU A 189 -11.78 -1.62 8.15
N LEU A 190 -11.13 -2.15 7.10
CA LEU A 190 -11.41 -1.76 5.72
C LEU A 190 -12.85 -2.13 5.32
N THR A 191 -13.35 -3.26 5.81
CA THR A 191 -14.75 -3.67 5.60
C THR A 191 -15.73 -2.73 6.32
N LEU A 192 -15.41 -2.31 7.54
CA LEU A 192 -16.22 -1.36 8.29
C LEU A 192 -16.18 0.05 7.65
N LEU A 193 -15.05 0.48 7.12
CA LEU A 193 -14.93 1.71 6.34
C LEU A 193 -15.79 1.67 5.08
N ALA A 194 -15.82 0.54 4.37
CA ALA A 194 -16.69 0.37 3.21
C ALA A 194 -18.18 0.50 3.57
N ARG A 195 -18.61 0.03 4.75
CA ARG A 195 -19.97 0.26 5.25
C ARG A 195 -20.25 1.74 5.55
N PHE A 196 -19.26 2.46 6.00
CA PHE A 196 -19.38 3.89 6.21
C PHE A 196 -19.47 4.64 4.86
N TYR A 197 -18.69 4.23 3.87
CA TYR A 197 -18.69 4.87 2.55
C TYR A 197 -19.98 4.61 1.76
N TRP A 198 -20.46 3.36 1.76
CA TRP A 198 -21.56 2.89 0.92
C TRP A 198 -22.68 2.27 1.74
N LYS A 199 -23.29 3.09 2.61
CA LYS A 199 -24.32 2.66 3.59
C LYS A 199 -25.51 1.91 2.97
N GLU A 200 -25.87 2.25 1.74
CA GLU A 200 -27.01 1.65 1.04
C GLU A 200 -26.69 0.27 0.44
N ASP A 201 -25.41 -0.10 0.34
CA ASP A 201 -24.95 -1.32 -0.31
C ASP A 201 -24.31 -2.29 0.70
N ARG A 202 -25.11 -2.74 1.67
CA ARG A 202 -24.60 -3.57 2.78
C ARG A 202 -23.90 -4.85 2.31
N GLN A 203 -24.40 -5.47 1.23
CA GLN A 203 -23.91 -6.78 0.75
C GLN A 203 -22.48 -6.70 0.20
N ILE A 204 -22.02 -5.51 -0.16
CA ILE A 204 -20.66 -5.29 -0.67
C ILE A 204 -19.60 -5.60 0.39
N SER A 205 -19.93 -5.44 1.68
CA SER A 205 -18.98 -5.65 2.80
C SER A 205 -18.42 -7.05 2.82
N LEU A 206 -19.27 -8.07 2.62
CA LEU A 206 -18.81 -9.46 2.58
C LEU A 206 -17.92 -9.72 1.37
N LEU A 207 -18.27 -9.16 0.20
CA LEU A 207 -17.46 -9.30 -1.02
C LEU A 207 -16.09 -8.62 -0.86
N ILE A 208 -16.06 -7.45 -0.21
CA ILE A 208 -14.80 -6.76 0.12
C ILE A 208 -13.96 -7.60 1.06
N TYR A 209 -14.56 -8.15 2.12
CA TYR A 209 -13.85 -8.99 3.07
C TYR A 209 -13.24 -10.23 2.39
N LEU A 210 -14.03 -10.91 1.54
CA LEU A 210 -13.55 -12.05 0.74
C LEU A 210 -12.42 -11.66 -0.22
N ALA A 211 -12.55 -10.51 -0.92
CA ALA A 211 -11.51 -10.03 -1.82
C ALA A 211 -10.19 -9.74 -1.07
N LEU A 212 -10.28 -9.15 0.12
CA LEU A 212 -9.11 -8.88 0.97
C LEU A 212 -8.41 -10.17 1.41
N ILE A 213 -9.17 -11.19 1.85
CA ILE A 213 -8.59 -12.50 2.23
C ILE A 213 -7.96 -13.20 1.01
N CYS A 214 -8.59 -13.12 -0.16
CA CYS A 214 -8.12 -13.75 -1.39
C CYS A 214 -6.93 -13.01 -2.02
N TRP A 215 -6.63 -11.78 -1.59
CA TRP A 215 -5.46 -11.05 -2.06
C TRP A 215 -4.21 -11.43 -1.26
N VAL A 216 -3.63 -12.55 -1.64
CA VAL A 216 -2.55 -13.25 -0.92
C VAL A 216 -1.22 -12.49 -0.82
N PRO A 217 -0.84 -11.53 -1.71
CA PRO A 217 0.43 -10.82 -1.56
C PRO A 217 0.61 -10.20 -0.17
N LEU A 218 -0.43 -9.59 0.41
CA LEU A 218 -0.34 -9.02 1.76
C LEU A 218 -0.29 -10.10 2.86
N PHE A 219 -0.87 -11.27 2.63
CA PHE A 219 -0.79 -12.40 3.56
C PHE A 219 0.66 -12.88 3.76
N PHE A 220 1.47 -12.92 2.71
CA PHE A 220 2.87 -13.32 2.82
C PHE A 220 3.72 -12.34 3.64
N PHE A 221 3.29 -11.09 3.81
CA PHE A 221 3.95 -10.13 4.72
C PHE A 221 3.83 -10.49 6.21
N ILE A 222 3.04 -11.49 6.57
CA ILE A 222 2.96 -12.01 7.96
C ILE A 222 4.36 -12.37 8.48
N THR A 223 5.21 -12.96 7.64
CA THR A 223 6.58 -13.34 8.01
C THR A 223 7.57 -12.17 8.02
N TYR A 224 7.18 -11.00 7.51
CA TYR A 224 8.03 -9.82 7.40
C TYR A 224 7.82 -8.88 8.60
N ILE A 225 8.65 -9.04 9.63
CA ILE A 225 8.54 -8.33 10.92
C ILE A 225 9.24 -6.96 10.86
N TYR A 226 8.62 -5.95 10.22
CA TYR A 226 9.20 -4.61 10.04
C TYR A 226 8.21 -3.48 10.39
N GLY A 227 7.24 -3.74 11.26
CA GLY A 227 6.25 -2.76 11.70
C GLY A 227 5.15 -2.43 10.67
N ILE A 228 5.22 -2.93 9.43
CA ILE A 228 4.27 -2.58 8.35
C ILE A 228 2.84 -2.96 8.73
N LEU A 229 2.59 -4.21 9.12
CA LEU A 229 1.24 -4.68 9.42
C LEU A 229 0.67 -4.10 10.73
N PRO A 230 1.40 -4.08 11.86
CA PRO A 230 0.92 -3.43 13.08
C PRO A 230 0.71 -1.91 12.90
N GLY A 231 1.65 -1.22 12.23
CA GLY A 231 1.49 0.20 11.90
C GLY A 231 0.27 0.46 11.01
N MET A 232 0.06 -0.36 9.97
CA MET A 232 -1.12 -0.28 9.09
C MET A 232 -2.42 -0.52 9.86
N ALA A 233 -2.46 -1.48 10.80
CA ALA A 233 -3.65 -1.75 11.60
C ALA A 233 -4.04 -0.53 12.46
N CYS A 234 -3.07 0.09 13.12
CA CYS A 234 -3.28 1.32 13.88
C CYS A 234 -3.68 2.50 12.97
N ALA A 235 -3.01 2.68 11.83
CA ALA A 235 -3.29 3.77 10.90
C ALA A 235 -4.68 3.66 10.24
N VAL A 236 -5.08 2.47 9.77
CA VAL A 236 -6.44 2.23 9.25
C VAL A 236 -7.48 2.34 10.38
N GLY A 237 -7.12 1.95 11.60
CA GLY A 237 -7.91 2.17 12.80
C GLY A 237 -8.17 3.66 13.06
N ALA A 238 -7.14 4.49 12.92
CA ALA A 238 -7.28 5.94 13.03
C ALA A 238 -8.25 6.50 11.97
N VAL A 239 -8.14 6.07 10.71
CA VAL A 239 -9.07 6.48 9.64
C VAL A 239 -10.51 6.04 9.95
N TYR A 240 -10.70 4.81 10.42
CA TYR A 240 -12.03 4.32 10.80
C TYR A 240 -12.63 5.14 11.95
N LEU A 241 -11.86 5.42 12.99
CA LEU A 241 -12.33 6.20 14.13
C LEU A 241 -12.59 7.66 13.73
N ALA A 242 -11.79 8.24 12.82
CA ALA A 242 -12.07 9.56 12.24
C ALA A 242 -13.37 9.56 11.45
N ALA A 243 -13.64 8.53 10.65
CA ALA A 243 -14.92 8.36 9.95
C ALA A 243 -16.11 8.25 10.93
N ARG A 244 -15.94 7.52 12.05
CA ARG A 244 -16.95 7.43 13.11
C ARG A 244 -17.17 8.77 13.82
N TYR A 245 -16.09 9.54 14.04
CA TYR A 245 -16.23 10.90 14.57
C TYR A 245 -17.05 11.79 13.62
N LEU A 246 -16.77 11.75 12.33
CA LEU A 246 -17.54 12.51 11.33
C LEU A 246 -19.04 12.14 11.32
N GLU A 247 -19.36 10.88 11.59
CA GLU A 247 -20.75 10.40 11.64
C GLU A 247 -21.47 10.75 12.95
N THR A 248 -20.81 10.60 14.10
CA THR A 248 -21.44 10.64 15.43
C THR A 248 -21.09 11.86 16.25
N ARG A 249 -20.01 12.56 15.89
CA ARG A 249 -19.40 13.68 16.64
C ARG A 249 -18.96 13.29 18.06
N GLY A 250 -18.73 12.00 18.30
CA GLY A 250 -18.30 11.50 19.60
C GLY A 250 -16.81 11.72 19.87
N TYR A 251 -16.47 12.43 20.94
CA TYR A 251 -15.08 12.77 21.29
C TYR A 251 -14.22 11.51 21.58
N ALA A 252 -14.81 10.40 22.02
CA ALA A 252 -14.08 9.16 22.22
C ALA A 252 -13.45 8.63 20.90
N TYR A 253 -14.14 8.79 19.77
CA TYR A 253 -13.60 8.44 18.46
C TYR A 253 -12.45 9.38 18.04
N MET A 254 -12.55 10.65 18.38
CA MET A 254 -11.49 11.64 18.14
C MET A 254 -10.21 11.26 18.90
N ILE A 255 -10.34 11.01 20.21
CA ILE A 255 -9.22 10.62 21.08
C ILE A 255 -8.63 9.28 20.61
N GLY A 256 -9.48 8.27 20.36
CA GLY A 256 -9.04 6.96 19.88
C GLY A 256 -8.29 7.06 18.55
N SER A 257 -8.77 7.89 17.60
CA SER A 257 -8.09 8.12 16.31
C SER A 257 -6.71 8.76 16.51
N ALA A 258 -6.62 9.77 17.39
CA ALA A 258 -5.36 10.43 17.71
C ALA A 258 -4.34 9.48 18.36
N LEU A 259 -4.77 8.65 19.28
CA LEU A 259 -3.91 7.64 19.91
C LEU A 259 -3.46 6.57 18.89
N CYS A 260 -4.38 6.08 18.07
CA CYS A 260 -4.05 5.11 17.02
C CYS A 260 -2.99 5.65 16.04
N ILE A 261 -3.11 6.92 15.61
CA ILE A 261 -2.13 7.48 14.67
C ILE A 261 -0.79 7.76 15.35
N GLY A 262 -0.77 8.15 16.62
CA GLY A 262 0.45 8.29 17.40
C GLY A 262 1.21 6.97 17.51
N VAL A 263 0.54 5.89 17.91
CA VAL A 263 1.15 4.55 17.97
C VAL A 263 1.57 4.06 16.57
N ALA A 264 0.77 4.32 15.53
CA ALA A 264 1.11 3.93 14.18
C ALA A 264 2.45 4.52 13.70
N THR A 265 2.72 5.79 14.02
CA THR A 265 3.96 6.48 13.64
C THR A 265 5.18 5.98 14.41
N VAL A 266 5.02 5.56 15.66
CA VAL A 266 6.07 4.88 16.46
C VAL A 266 6.44 3.53 15.84
N LEU A 267 5.44 2.76 15.37
CA LEU A 267 5.66 1.46 14.72
C LEU A 267 6.20 1.58 13.30
N LYS A 268 5.74 2.61 12.54
CA LYS A 268 6.17 2.87 11.17
C LYS A 268 5.93 4.32 10.79
N MET A 269 7.00 5.09 10.64
CA MET A 269 6.95 6.54 10.37
C MET A 269 6.10 6.89 9.13
N ASN A 270 6.08 6.03 8.10
CA ASN A 270 5.27 6.24 6.89
C ASN A 270 3.76 6.34 7.17
N CYS A 271 3.29 5.97 8.37
CA CYS A 271 1.91 6.16 8.80
C CYS A 271 1.52 7.65 8.94
N LEU A 272 2.49 8.59 8.93
CA LEU A 272 2.21 10.03 8.82
C LEU A 272 1.36 10.39 7.60
N ILE A 273 1.41 9.61 6.52
CA ILE A 273 0.57 9.80 5.33
C ILE A 273 -0.92 9.67 5.68
N TYR A 274 -1.25 8.75 6.58
CA TYR A 274 -2.63 8.59 7.07
C TYR A 274 -3.07 9.79 7.93
N LEU A 275 -2.17 10.32 8.76
CA LEU A 275 -2.45 11.54 9.52
C LEU A 275 -2.77 12.70 8.58
N ILE A 276 -1.93 12.93 7.56
CA ILE A 276 -2.14 14.00 6.58
C ILE A 276 -3.50 13.85 5.90
N ALA A 277 -3.84 12.63 5.47
CA ALA A 277 -5.14 12.36 4.85
C ALA A 277 -6.31 12.67 5.79
N ILE A 278 -6.26 12.19 7.06
CA ILE A 278 -7.31 12.49 8.05
C ILE A 278 -7.38 14.00 8.28
N ALA A 279 -6.24 14.69 8.44
CA ALA A 279 -6.19 16.12 8.65
C ALA A 279 -6.85 16.89 7.50
N CYS A 280 -6.62 16.50 6.24
CA CYS A 280 -7.28 17.11 5.08
C CYS A 280 -8.82 17.02 5.20
N PHE A 281 -9.36 15.86 5.61
CA PHE A 281 -10.82 15.71 5.77
C PHE A 281 -11.36 16.43 6.99
N MET A 282 -10.61 16.53 8.10
CA MET A 282 -11.02 17.32 9.26
C MET A 282 -10.99 18.82 8.96
N LEU A 283 -9.98 19.31 8.24
CA LEU A 283 -9.92 20.70 7.79
C LEU A 283 -11.03 21.01 6.78
N TYR A 284 -11.35 20.06 5.90
CA TYR A 284 -12.51 20.19 5.02
C TYR A 284 -13.81 20.29 5.81
N ASP A 285 -14.02 19.43 6.83
CA ASP A 285 -15.20 19.48 7.71
C ASP A 285 -15.30 20.80 8.48
N ALA A 286 -14.17 21.34 8.94
CA ALA A 286 -14.09 22.65 9.55
C ALA A 286 -14.50 23.76 8.56
N LEU A 287 -13.95 23.73 7.34
CA LEU A 287 -14.25 24.70 6.28
C LEU A 287 -15.74 24.65 5.88
N ASP A 288 -16.28 23.44 5.69
CA ASP A 288 -17.70 23.24 5.40
C ASP A 288 -18.58 23.84 6.51
N SER A 289 -18.21 23.60 7.77
CA SER A 289 -18.89 24.15 8.94
C SER A 289 -18.84 25.70 8.98
N ILE A 290 -17.71 26.29 8.63
CA ILE A 290 -17.54 27.76 8.58
C ILE A 290 -18.40 28.38 7.45
N LEU A 291 -18.33 27.80 6.26
CA LEU A 291 -19.04 28.33 5.07
C LEU A 291 -20.56 28.24 5.19
N PHE A 292 -21.06 27.31 6.00
CA PHE A 292 -22.49 27.13 6.25
C PHE A 292 -22.96 27.70 7.60
N CYS A 293 -22.07 28.30 8.35
CA CYS A 293 -22.34 28.82 9.68
C CYS A 293 -23.18 30.09 9.64
N GLY A 294 -24.40 30.09 9.21
CA GLY A 294 -25.28 31.15 9.67
C GLY A 294 -25.13 31.39 11.19
N SER A 295 -25.97 32.12 11.87
CA SER A 295 -25.93 32.37 13.32
C SER A 295 -26.08 31.12 14.24
N ASP A 296 -25.86 29.91 13.71
CA ASP A 296 -26.02 28.64 14.43
C ASP A 296 -24.78 28.30 15.28
N ASN A 297 -24.92 28.47 16.60
CA ASN A 297 -23.88 28.15 17.58
C ASN A 297 -23.41 26.68 17.55
N GLY A 298 -24.24 25.76 17.07
CA GLY A 298 -23.89 24.33 16.94
C GLY A 298 -22.80 24.13 15.87
N LYS A 299 -22.92 24.77 14.73
CA LYS A 299 -21.93 24.72 13.64
C LYS A 299 -20.63 25.41 14.00
N ARG A 300 -20.69 26.48 14.79
CA ARG A 300 -19.50 27.17 15.30
C ARG A 300 -18.65 26.25 16.19
N ARG A 301 -19.28 25.44 17.02
CA ARG A 301 -18.55 24.42 17.84
C ARG A 301 -17.95 23.31 16.99
N GLN A 302 -18.56 22.97 15.88
CA GLN A 302 -18.12 21.89 15.02
C GLN A 302 -16.77 22.18 14.35
N TRP A 303 -16.55 23.37 13.77
CA TRP A 303 -15.27 23.69 13.15
C TRP A 303 -14.13 23.75 14.18
N ILE A 304 -14.40 24.27 15.39
CA ILE A 304 -13.44 24.28 16.49
C ILE A 304 -13.05 22.84 16.86
N ALA A 305 -14.02 21.93 16.96
CA ALA A 305 -13.78 20.54 17.27
C ALA A 305 -12.96 19.83 16.16
N SER A 306 -13.23 20.12 14.89
CA SER A 306 -12.49 19.50 13.76
C SER A 306 -11.05 20.02 13.66
N VAL A 307 -10.80 21.31 13.91
CA VAL A 307 -9.44 21.87 14.04
C VAL A 307 -8.74 21.31 15.28
N GLY A 308 -9.45 21.28 16.42
CA GLY A 308 -8.94 20.67 17.66
C GLY A 308 -8.55 19.19 17.49
N PHE A 309 -9.28 18.47 16.63
CA PHE A 309 -8.94 17.09 16.30
C PHE A 309 -7.58 17.00 15.57
N VAL A 310 -7.32 17.85 14.58
CA VAL A 310 -6.03 17.89 13.89
C VAL A 310 -4.90 18.21 14.88
N ILE A 311 -5.09 19.20 15.74
CA ILE A 311 -4.12 19.57 16.78
C ILE A 311 -3.87 18.40 17.71
N LEU A 312 -4.92 17.70 18.16
CA LEU A 312 -4.81 16.54 19.03
C LEU A 312 -4.03 15.39 18.36
N MET A 313 -4.26 15.15 17.07
CA MET A 313 -3.50 14.12 16.31
C MET A 313 -2.01 14.49 16.23
N CYS A 314 -1.69 15.73 15.88
CA CYS A 314 -0.31 16.21 15.83
C CYS A 314 0.37 16.10 17.21
N PHE A 315 -0.34 16.49 18.28
CA PHE A 315 0.13 16.36 19.65
C PHE A 315 0.33 14.88 20.05
N SER A 316 -0.59 14.00 19.65
CA SER A 316 -0.48 12.55 19.93
C SER A 316 0.74 11.94 19.22
N VAL A 317 0.98 12.28 17.95
CA VAL A 317 2.17 11.83 17.22
C VAL A 317 3.44 12.34 17.90
N TRP A 318 3.52 13.63 18.20
CA TRP A 318 4.65 14.19 18.92
C TRP A 318 4.84 13.54 20.29
N GLY A 319 3.77 13.41 21.07
CA GLY A 319 3.81 12.85 22.41
C GLY A 319 4.21 11.37 22.43
N CYS A 320 3.64 10.55 21.54
CA CYS A 320 3.99 9.12 21.46
C CYS A 320 5.46 8.92 21.06
N ASN A 321 5.98 9.69 20.08
CA ASN A 321 7.37 9.59 19.71
C ASN A 321 8.27 10.10 20.85
N ARG A 322 7.95 11.25 21.47
CA ARG A 322 8.78 11.77 22.59
C ARG A 322 8.78 10.85 23.81
N VAL A 323 7.65 10.25 24.15
CA VAL A 323 7.60 9.25 25.23
C VAL A 323 8.45 8.02 24.87
N THR A 324 8.41 7.58 23.63
CA THR A 324 9.24 6.46 23.15
C THR A 324 10.73 6.80 23.27
N GLU A 325 11.15 7.98 22.81
CA GLU A 325 12.52 8.49 22.94
C GLU A 325 12.96 8.50 24.41
N GLN A 326 12.16 9.11 25.30
CA GLN A 326 12.49 9.16 26.75
C GLN A 326 12.61 7.77 27.39
N ILE A 327 11.75 6.82 26.99
CA ILE A 327 11.88 5.44 27.49
C ILE A 327 13.19 4.82 27.01
N VAL A 328 13.55 5.01 25.75
CA VAL A 328 14.77 4.45 25.16
C VAL A 328 16.02 5.10 25.74
N GLU A 329 16.05 6.43 25.89
CA GLU A 329 17.13 7.17 26.56
C GLU A 329 17.35 6.68 28.00
N HIS A 330 16.23 6.48 28.73
CA HIS A 330 16.32 5.98 30.12
C HIS A 330 16.80 4.52 30.19
N LEU A 331 16.40 3.66 29.26
CA LEU A 331 16.80 2.26 29.20
C LEU A 331 18.28 2.10 28.80
N SER A 332 18.71 2.87 27.79
CA SER A 332 20.03 2.74 27.19
C SER A 332 21.12 3.56 27.91
N GLY A 333 20.73 4.68 28.52
CA GLY A 333 21.68 5.68 29.02
C GLY A 333 22.32 6.54 27.94
N TYR A 334 21.91 6.38 26.66
CA TYR A 334 22.35 7.22 25.52
C TYR A 334 21.30 8.30 25.23
N ASP A 335 21.76 9.49 24.89
CA ASP A 335 20.90 10.51 24.28
C ASP A 335 20.53 10.08 22.85
N MET A 336 19.31 10.42 22.40
CA MET A 336 18.90 10.08 21.04
C MET A 336 19.73 10.85 20.02
N PRO A 337 20.45 10.17 19.10
CA PRO A 337 21.23 10.82 18.06
C PRO A 337 20.32 11.51 17.04
N GLU A 338 20.87 12.50 16.32
CA GLU A 338 20.15 13.18 15.23
C GLU A 338 19.89 12.23 14.04
N GLY A 339 20.84 11.34 13.77
CA GLY A 339 20.78 10.36 12.70
C GLY A 339 21.00 10.93 11.30
N GLU A 340 20.77 10.08 10.32
CA GLU A 340 20.89 10.45 8.91
C GLU A 340 19.82 11.46 8.49
N VAL A 341 20.26 12.45 7.72
CA VAL A 341 19.40 13.57 7.32
C VAL A 341 18.34 13.17 6.29
N MET A 342 17.09 13.60 6.51
CA MET A 342 15.95 13.21 5.68
C MET A 342 16.08 13.58 4.19
N ILE A 343 16.82 14.66 3.86
CA ILE A 343 17.01 15.06 2.46
C ILE A 343 17.85 14.05 1.67
N SER A 344 18.75 13.29 2.32
CA SER A 344 19.54 12.24 1.66
C SER A 344 18.65 11.11 1.12
N TRP A 345 17.52 10.83 1.79
CA TRP A 345 16.51 9.86 1.31
C TRP A 345 15.83 10.33 0.03
N VAL A 346 15.64 11.65 -0.15
CA VAL A 346 15.08 12.21 -1.39
C VAL A 346 16.13 12.11 -2.51
N VAL A 347 17.40 12.40 -2.22
CA VAL A 347 18.49 12.23 -3.20
C VAL A 347 18.58 10.79 -3.67
N MET A 348 18.62 9.84 -2.73
CA MET A 348 18.62 8.42 -3.03
C MET A 348 17.37 8.01 -3.82
N GLY A 349 16.20 8.48 -3.39
CA GLY A 349 14.93 8.23 -4.04
C GLY A 349 14.85 8.73 -5.49
N LEU A 350 15.62 9.75 -5.86
CA LEU A 350 15.72 10.30 -7.21
C LEU A 350 16.99 9.85 -7.96
N SER A 351 17.72 8.88 -7.44
CA SER A 351 18.93 8.33 -8.04
C SER A 351 18.69 6.95 -8.64
N GLU A 352 19.53 6.57 -9.60
CA GLU A 352 19.56 5.19 -10.09
C GLU A 352 20.19 4.28 -9.03
N ALA A 353 19.71 3.04 -8.97
CA ALA A 353 20.26 2.00 -8.12
C ALA A 353 20.27 0.65 -8.87
N PRO A 354 21.15 -0.28 -8.50
CA PRO A 354 21.29 -1.56 -9.20
C PRO A 354 20.01 -2.38 -9.29
N LYS A 355 19.16 -2.32 -8.27
CA LYS A 355 17.92 -3.08 -8.22
C LYS A 355 16.78 -2.39 -8.95
N GLY A 356 16.73 -1.08 -8.88
CA GLY A 356 15.73 -0.25 -9.58
C GLY A 356 15.84 1.21 -9.17
N PRO A 357 15.27 2.14 -9.96
CA PRO A 357 15.36 3.56 -9.68
C PRO A 357 14.81 3.93 -8.31
N GLY A 358 15.63 4.63 -7.52
CA GLY A 358 15.28 5.08 -6.17
C GLY A 358 15.37 4.01 -5.09
N ASP A 359 15.83 2.77 -5.39
CA ASP A 359 16.12 1.76 -4.37
C ASP A 359 17.34 2.16 -3.55
N TYR A 360 17.55 1.47 -2.43
CA TYR A 360 18.72 1.67 -1.59
C TYR A 360 20.01 1.44 -2.37
N ASN A 361 20.88 2.46 -2.42
CA ASN A 361 22.14 2.45 -3.16
C ASN A 361 23.37 2.81 -2.29
N GLY A 362 23.19 2.93 -0.97
CA GLY A 362 24.25 3.29 -0.03
C GLY A 362 24.44 4.79 0.18
N TYR A 363 23.90 5.66 -0.68
CA TYR A 363 24.13 7.11 -0.66
C TYR A 363 23.93 7.73 0.73
N ILE A 364 22.93 7.30 1.47
CA ILE A 364 22.57 7.87 2.78
C ILE A 364 23.72 7.67 3.77
N GLY A 365 24.20 6.43 3.93
CA GLY A 365 25.33 6.11 4.80
C GLY A 365 26.65 6.74 4.31
N ASP A 366 26.88 6.72 2.98
CA ASP A 366 28.09 7.28 2.38
C ASP A 366 28.19 8.80 2.60
N VAL A 367 27.08 9.55 2.45
CA VAL A 367 27.09 10.99 2.67
C VAL A 367 27.23 11.35 4.15
N PHE A 368 26.62 10.55 5.05
CA PHE A 368 26.68 10.79 6.48
C PHE A 368 28.07 10.49 7.03
N SER A 369 28.64 9.31 6.76
CA SER A 369 29.99 8.92 7.19
C SER A 369 31.09 9.75 6.51
N GLY A 370 30.90 10.09 5.22
CA GLY A 370 31.82 10.94 4.48
C GLY A 370 31.93 12.37 5.00
N ASN A 371 30.94 12.83 5.76
CA ASN A 371 30.94 14.11 6.47
C ASN A 371 31.21 13.94 7.98
N ASN A 372 31.90 12.89 8.40
CA ASN A 372 32.22 12.58 9.79
C ASN A 372 30.98 12.57 10.70
N TYR A 373 29.86 12.04 10.21
CA TYR A 373 28.58 11.98 10.91
C TYR A 373 27.99 13.33 11.33
N ASP A 374 28.42 14.41 10.67
CA ASP A 374 27.84 15.75 10.85
C ASP A 374 26.57 15.88 10.00
N THR A 375 25.43 15.97 10.69
CA THR A 375 24.10 16.05 10.06
C THR A 375 23.94 17.31 9.22
N GLU A 376 24.54 18.46 9.62
CA GLU A 376 24.42 19.73 8.89
C GLU A 376 25.25 19.69 7.60
N LEU A 377 26.50 19.21 7.64
CA LEU A 377 27.34 19.03 6.45
C LEU A 377 26.74 18.01 5.48
N ALA A 378 26.22 16.88 5.99
CA ALA A 378 25.52 15.89 5.18
C ALA A 378 24.26 16.47 4.51
N ALA A 379 23.51 17.35 5.20
CA ALA A 379 22.36 18.05 4.65
C ALA A 379 22.77 19.01 3.51
N GLN A 380 23.83 19.79 3.71
CA GLN A 380 24.34 20.74 2.70
C GLN A 380 24.80 20.00 1.44
N GLN A 381 25.54 18.91 1.58
CA GLN A 381 25.96 18.06 0.46
C GLN A 381 24.75 17.46 -0.26
N SER A 382 23.83 16.85 0.48
CA SER A 382 22.62 16.23 -0.08
C SER A 382 21.77 17.24 -0.85
N LEU A 383 21.64 18.47 -0.34
CA LEU A 383 20.92 19.55 -1.03
C LEU A 383 21.60 19.96 -2.34
N ALA A 384 22.94 20.01 -2.35
CA ALA A 384 23.71 20.30 -3.55
C ALA A 384 23.54 19.20 -4.61
N ASP A 385 23.55 17.93 -4.20
CA ASP A 385 23.38 16.78 -5.08
C ASP A 385 21.94 16.70 -5.60
N LEU A 386 20.95 16.97 -4.75
CA LEU A 386 19.55 17.06 -5.17
C LEU A 386 19.36 18.11 -6.26
N ARG A 387 19.97 19.29 -6.12
CA ARG A 387 19.91 20.35 -7.14
C ARG A 387 20.50 19.89 -8.48
N LYS A 388 21.60 19.12 -8.48
CA LYS A 388 22.19 18.55 -9.70
C LYS A 388 21.23 17.57 -10.37
N ILE A 389 20.62 16.65 -9.60
CA ILE A 389 19.68 15.66 -10.10
C ILE A 389 18.46 16.34 -10.72
N VAL A 390 17.82 17.26 -9.99
CA VAL A 390 16.65 17.99 -10.46
C VAL A 390 16.97 18.80 -11.71
N LYS A 391 18.13 19.49 -11.72
CA LYS A 391 18.57 20.24 -12.91
C LYS A 391 18.73 19.32 -14.13
N ARG A 392 19.34 18.14 -13.99
CA ARG A 392 19.51 17.15 -15.06
C ARG A 392 18.15 16.70 -15.59
N MET A 393 17.24 16.26 -14.70
CA MET A 393 15.91 15.79 -15.08
C MET A 393 15.04 16.86 -15.76
N LEU A 394 15.21 18.14 -15.36
CA LEU A 394 14.46 19.25 -15.96
C LEU A 394 15.10 19.76 -17.26
N SER A 395 16.42 19.60 -17.46
CA SER A 395 17.08 19.98 -18.71
C SER A 395 16.79 19.00 -19.84
N ASP A 396 16.51 17.74 -19.51
CA ASP A 396 16.12 16.70 -20.46
C ASP A 396 14.95 15.86 -19.91
N PRO A 397 13.73 16.42 -19.86
CA PRO A 397 12.60 15.73 -19.27
C PRO A 397 12.11 14.53 -20.09
N ILE A 398 12.38 14.49 -21.41
CA ILE A 398 11.89 13.44 -22.31
C ILE A 398 12.77 12.20 -22.22
N ASP A 399 14.08 12.36 -22.24
CA ASP A 399 15.01 11.23 -22.26
C ASP A 399 15.52 10.84 -20.87
N GLU A 400 15.46 11.74 -19.88
CA GLU A 400 15.89 11.49 -18.49
C GLU A 400 14.71 11.40 -17.50
N GLY A 401 13.96 12.50 -17.34
CA GLY A 401 12.97 12.63 -16.27
C GLY A 401 11.81 11.65 -16.39
N ILE A 402 11.09 11.66 -17.51
CA ILE A 402 9.92 10.81 -17.73
C ILE A 402 10.29 9.31 -17.71
N PRO A 403 11.38 8.86 -18.39
CA PRO A 403 11.80 7.47 -18.31
C PRO A 403 12.20 7.03 -16.89
N PHE A 404 12.88 7.88 -16.11
CA PHE A 404 13.21 7.59 -14.72
C PHE A 404 11.96 7.31 -13.88
N PHE A 405 10.98 8.24 -13.89
CA PHE A 405 9.73 8.07 -13.12
C PHE A 405 8.88 6.92 -13.65
N GLY A 406 8.89 6.64 -14.94
CA GLY A 406 8.23 5.47 -15.53
C GLY A 406 8.81 4.16 -14.99
N ARG A 407 10.14 3.99 -15.03
CA ARG A 407 10.83 2.81 -14.48
C ARG A 407 10.65 2.70 -12.96
N LYS A 408 10.73 3.83 -12.24
CA LYS A 408 10.48 3.86 -10.79
C LYS A 408 9.06 3.44 -10.44
N THR A 409 8.07 3.92 -11.18
CA THR A 409 6.67 3.51 -11.02
C THR A 409 6.52 2.00 -11.25
N ALA A 410 7.11 1.47 -12.32
CA ALA A 410 7.11 0.03 -12.58
C ALA A 410 7.77 -0.76 -11.45
N TYR A 411 8.94 -0.33 -10.97
CA TYR A 411 9.64 -0.97 -9.86
C TYR A 411 8.83 -1.03 -8.58
N GLN A 412 8.12 0.05 -8.25
CA GLN A 412 7.39 0.17 -6.99
C GLN A 412 5.99 -0.46 -7.00
N TRP A 413 5.29 -0.41 -8.15
CA TRP A 413 3.86 -0.67 -8.21
C TRP A 413 3.47 -1.79 -9.16
N ASN A 414 4.38 -2.29 -10.02
CA ASN A 414 4.04 -3.24 -11.07
C ASN A 414 4.53 -4.67 -10.81
N ASP A 415 5.14 -4.92 -9.64
CA ASP A 415 5.38 -6.28 -9.16
C ASP A 415 4.09 -6.83 -8.54
N PRO A 416 3.48 -7.87 -9.12
CA PRO A 416 2.20 -8.40 -8.65
C PRO A 416 2.28 -9.07 -7.28
N THR A 417 3.50 -9.42 -6.84
CA THR A 417 3.75 -9.99 -5.51
C THR A 417 4.08 -8.92 -4.47
N PHE A 418 4.36 -7.67 -4.91
CA PHE A 418 4.92 -6.62 -4.05
C PHE A 418 6.16 -7.09 -3.29
N ILE A 419 7.00 -7.89 -3.95
CA ILE A 419 8.20 -8.57 -3.40
C ILE A 419 7.94 -9.40 -2.14
N SER A 420 6.68 -9.73 -1.81
CA SER A 420 6.36 -10.52 -0.62
C SER A 420 6.99 -11.91 -0.66
N MET A 421 7.02 -12.54 -1.84
CA MET A 421 7.66 -13.84 -2.04
C MET A 421 9.18 -13.72 -2.03
N GLU A 422 9.74 -12.66 -2.61
CA GLU A 422 11.18 -12.38 -2.58
C GLU A 422 11.70 -12.18 -1.15
N ARG A 423 10.90 -11.58 -0.27
CA ARG A 423 11.23 -11.41 1.15
C ARG A 423 11.38 -12.75 1.90
N MET A 424 10.76 -13.82 1.40
CA MET A 424 10.86 -15.17 1.96
C MET A 424 11.92 -16.03 1.24
N ARG A 425 12.16 -15.78 -0.06
CA ARG A 425 13.04 -16.59 -0.89
C ARG A 425 14.48 -16.57 -0.37
N GLY A 426 15.09 -17.78 -0.29
CA GLY A 426 16.47 -17.95 0.18
C GLY A 426 16.68 -17.63 1.65
N ARG A 427 15.60 -17.44 2.43
CA ARG A 427 15.69 -17.27 3.89
C ARG A 427 15.76 -18.62 4.58
N LYS A 428 16.45 -18.66 5.72
CA LYS A 428 16.49 -19.84 6.57
C LYS A 428 15.12 -20.07 7.22
N SER A 429 14.70 -21.29 7.31
CA SER A 429 13.59 -21.77 8.13
C SER A 429 14.15 -22.50 9.34
N ALA A 430 13.47 -22.38 10.49
CA ALA A 430 13.83 -23.14 11.70
C ALA A 430 13.46 -24.63 11.59
N ILE A 431 12.66 -24.99 10.57
CA ILE A 431 12.23 -26.36 10.27
C ILE A 431 12.49 -26.71 8.80
N GLU A 432 12.53 -27.98 8.49
CA GLU A 432 12.48 -28.46 7.12
C GLU A 432 11.06 -28.27 6.56
N MET A 433 10.92 -27.37 5.58
CA MET A 433 9.62 -27.08 4.97
C MET A 433 9.15 -28.23 4.09
N LEU A 434 7.85 -28.50 4.11
CA LEU A 434 7.22 -29.41 3.16
C LEU A 434 7.50 -28.96 1.70
N PRO A 435 7.79 -29.90 0.77
CA PRO A 435 8.08 -29.54 -0.63
C PRO A 435 6.99 -28.68 -1.29
N SER A 436 5.71 -28.92 -0.96
CA SER A 436 4.59 -28.12 -1.44
C SER A 436 4.64 -26.67 -0.93
N VAL A 437 4.98 -26.45 0.35
CA VAL A 437 5.12 -25.11 0.96
C VAL A 437 6.33 -24.40 0.36
N LYS A 438 7.46 -25.08 0.25
CA LYS A 438 8.68 -24.56 -0.38
C LYS A 438 8.42 -24.12 -1.82
N SER A 439 7.66 -24.93 -2.59
CA SER A 439 7.26 -24.59 -3.96
C SER A 439 6.45 -23.32 -4.08
N LEU A 440 5.64 -22.95 -3.06
CA LEU A 440 4.89 -21.67 -3.05
C LEU A 440 5.79 -20.46 -2.87
N ILE A 441 6.99 -20.63 -2.30
CA ILE A 441 7.94 -19.54 -2.01
C ILE A 441 8.96 -19.40 -3.14
N GLU A 442 9.55 -20.50 -3.62
CA GLU A 442 10.71 -20.49 -4.53
C GLU A 442 10.66 -21.52 -5.67
N GLY A 443 9.52 -22.18 -5.87
CA GLY A 443 9.38 -23.22 -6.90
C GLY A 443 8.31 -22.87 -7.95
N ARG A 444 7.83 -23.91 -8.65
CA ARG A 444 6.76 -23.78 -9.67
C ARG A 444 5.47 -23.14 -9.11
N GLY A 445 5.17 -23.38 -7.84
CA GLY A 445 4.02 -22.76 -7.17
C GLY A 445 4.15 -21.24 -7.09
N SER A 446 5.36 -20.71 -6.81
CA SER A 446 5.60 -19.26 -6.76
C SER A 446 5.39 -18.60 -8.12
N VAL A 447 5.81 -19.24 -9.21
CA VAL A 447 5.58 -18.78 -10.58
C VAL A 447 4.10 -18.72 -10.90
N THR A 448 3.37 -19.81 -10.59
CA THR A 448 1.92 -19.87 -10.81
C THR A 448 1.18 -18.79 -10.04
N LEU A 449 1.55 -18.57 -8.76
CA LEU A 449 0.96 -17.51 -7.95
C LEU A 449 1.26 -16.12 -8.51
N SER A 450 2.50 -15.87 -8.96
CA SER A 450 2.88 -14.58 -9.56
C SER A 450 2.05 -14.27 -10.81
N VAL A 451 1.81 -15.27 -11.67
CA VAL A 451 0.94 -15.12 -12.85
C VAL A 451 -0.51 -14.81 -12.43
N ILE A 452 -1.04 -15.52 -11.43
CA ILE A 452 -2.39 -15.25 -10.92
C ILE A 452 -2.46 -13.83 -10.35
N PHE A 453 -1.47 -13.43 -9.55
CA PHE A 453 -1.45 -12.11 -8.93
C PHE A 453 -1.33 -10.98 -9.96
N ASN A 454 -0.66 -11.20 -11.09
CA ASN A 454 -0.59 -10.25 -12.19
C ASN A 454 -2.00 -9.93 -12.74
N TYR A 455 -2.81 -10.97 -13.02
CA TYR A 455 -4.20 -10.74 -13.43
C TYR A 455 -5.04 -10.10 -12.34
N VAL A 456 -4.88 -10.50 -11.08
CA VAL A 456 -5.60 -9.92 -9.95
C VAL A 456 -5.25 -8.45 -9.75
N GLN A 457 -3.97 -8.08 -9.87
CA GLN A 457 -3.51 -6.69 -9.80
C GLN A 457 -4.18 -5.83 -10.88
N THR A 458 -4.16 -6.29 -12.12
CA THR A 458 -4.86 -5.59 -13.22
C THR A 458 -6.36 -5.47 -12.97
N LEU A 459 -7.01 -6.54 -12.48
CA LEU A 459 -8.42 -6.49 -12.13
C LEU A 459 -8.71 -5.47 -11.03
N ILE A 460 -7.88 -5.38 -9.99
CA ILE A 460 -8.06 -4.37 -8.93
C ILE A 460 -7.99 -2.96 -9.55
N LEU A 461 -7.00 -2.67 -10.39
CA LEU A 461 -6.87 -1.37 -11.04
C LEU A 461 -8.06 -1.06 -11.96
N VAL A 462 -8.50 -2.02 -12.78
CA VAL A 462 -9.72 -1.89 -13.60
C VAL A 462 -10.93 -1.65 -12.72
N GLY A 463 -11.07 -2.38 -11.62
CA GLY A 463 -12.19 -2.19 -10.69
C GLY A 463 -12.24 -0.78 -10.11
N VAL A 464 -11.09 -0.19 -9.74
CA VAL A 464 -11.02 1.21 -9.29
C VAL A 464 -11.41 2.19 -10.40
N LEU A 465 -10.94 1.96 -11.64
CA LEU A 465 -11.35 2.77 -12.80
C LEU A 465 -12.86 2.68 -13.04
N LEU A 466 -13.43 1.47 -12.97
CA LEU A 466 -14.88 1.28 -13.07
C LEU A 466 -15.65 2.03 -11.96
N TYR A 467 -15.13 1.97 -10.71
CA TYR A 467 -15.70 2.75 -9.61
C TYR A 467 -15.73 4.25 -9.95
N LEU A 468 -14.61 4.79 -10.41
CA LEU A 468 -14.50 6.21 -10.75
C LEU A 468 -15.46 6.59 -11.89
N ILE A 469 -15.55 5.78 -12.95
CA ILE A 469 -16.42 6.04 -14.09
C ILE A 469 -17.90 5.98 -13.69
N LEU A 470 -18.31 4.94 -12.97
CA LEU A 470 -19.70 4.69 -12.65
C LEU A 470 -20.22 5.57 -11.51
N ASN A 471 -19.34 6.01 -10.61
CA ASN A 471 -19.66 6.84 -9.46
C ASN A 471 -19.08 8.26 -9.57
N TRP A 472 -18.76 8.74 -10.79
CA TRP A 472 -18.15 10.05 -11.03
C TRP A 472 -18.93 11.22 -10.44
N ASN A 473 -20.26 11.11 -10.40
CA ASN A 473 -21.16 12.14 -9.91
C ASN A 473 -21.47 12.01 -8.40
N SER A 474 -20.85 11.07 -7.68
CA SER A 474 -21.05 10.97 -6.23
C SER A 474 -20.60 12.27 -5.55
N ARG A 475 -21.44 12.75 -4.63
CA ARG A 475 -21.18 13.98 -3.87
C ARG A 475 -20.60 13.70 -2.48
N ASN A 476 -20.52 12.44 -2.10
CA ASN A 476 -19.96 12.04 -0.82
C ASN A 476 -18.43 12.10 -0.88
N LEU A 477 -17.86 13.20 -0.39
CA LEU A 477 -16.41 13.36 -0.36
C LEU A 477 -15.75 12.37 0.62
N TYR A 478 -16.43 12.06 1.72
CA TYR A 478 -15.86 11.18 2.76
C TYR A 478 -15.62 9.74 2.29
N GLU A 479 -16.28 9.30 1.21
CA GLU A 479 -15.98 7.99 0.61
C GLU A 479 -14.56 7.92 0.01
N LEU A 480 -13.87 9.05 -0.17
CA LEU A 480 -12.53 9.13 -0.74
C LEU A 480 -11.41 9.17 0.32
N MET A 481 -11.70 8.99 1.61
CA MET A 481 -10.68 9.11 2.67
C MET A 481 -9.47 8.17 2.42
N THR A 482 -9.71 6.89 2.19
CA THR A 482 -8.62 5.95 1.91
C THR A 482 -8.00 6.14 0.52
N ALA A 483 -8.75 6.70 -0.44
CA ALA A 483 -8.18 7.09 -1.73
C ALA A 483 -7.16 8.24 -1.59
N VAL A 484 -7.40 9.19 -0.69
CA VAL A 484 -6.42 10.27 -0.40
C VAL A 484 -5.17 9.69 0.28
N VAL A 485 -5.30 8.67 1.14
CA VAL A 485 -4.14 7.96 1.69
C VAL A 485 -3.33 7.31 0.56
N PHE A 486 -3.99 6.66 -0.41
CA PHE A 486 -3.31 6.08 -1.58
C PHE A 486 -2.58 7.15 -2.40
N LEU A 487 -3.23 8.29 -2.67
CA LEU A 487 -2.62 9.41 -3.39
C LEU A 487 -1.39 9.94 -2.64
N GLY A 488 -1.48 10.09 -1.33
CA GLY A 488 -0.37 10.49 -0.47
C GLY A 488 0.78 9.49 -0.51
N GLY A 489 0.49 8.19 -0.43
CA GLY A 489 1.48 7.12 -0.54
C GLY A 489 2.17 7.11 -1.91
N TYR A 490 1.40 7.24 -3.00
CA TYR A 490 1.96 7.32 -4.34
C TYR A 490 2.89 8.54 -4.50
N LEU A 491 2.43 9.73 -4.08
CA LEU A 491 3.21 10.96 -4.18
C LEU A 491 4.48 10.89 -3.32
N PHE A 492 4.37 10.39 -2.09
CA PHE A 492 5.52 10.25 -1.20
C PHE A 492 6.59 9.34 -1.81
N HIS A 493 6.22 8.14 -2.24
CA HIS A 493 7.16 7.19 -2.82
C HIS A 493 7.65 7.56 -4.22
N THR A 494 7.02 8.53 -4.90
CA THR A 494 7.57 9.11 -6.13
C THR A 494 8.91 9.81 -5.88
N PHE A 495 9.08 10.44 -4.72
CA PHE A 495 10.29 11.19 -4.37
C PHE A 495 11.17 10.50 -3.32
N TRP A 496 10.62 9.57 -2.56
CA TRP A 496 11.30 8.85 -1.48
C TRP A 496 11.90 7.54 -1.98
N GLU A 497 12.59 6.80 -1.09
CA GLU A 497 13.11 5.46 -1.36
C GLU A 497 12.11 4.61 -2.11
N GLY A 498 12.59 3.91 -3.16
CA GLY A 498 11.81 3.00 -3.97
C GLY A 498 11.76 1.59 -3.37
N GLY A 499 10.63 0.91 -3.57
CA GLY A 499 10.49 -0.49 -3.17
C GLY A 499 9.03 -0.93 -3.11
N ALA A 500 8.71 -2.03 -3.76
CA ALA A 500 7.33 -2.52 -3.82
C ALA A 500 6.78 -2.92 -2.43
N SER A 501 7.63 -3.34 -1.49
CA SER A 501 7.21 -3.62 -0.11
C SER A 501 6.67 -2.40 0.64
N TYR A 502 7.06 -1.20 0.23
CA TYR A 502 6.57 0.03 0.87
C TYR A 502 5.23 0.50 0.32
N THR A 503 4.88 0.07 -0.89
CA THR A 503 3.65 0.51 -1.57
C THR A 503 2.46 -0.43 -1.36
N ILE A 504 2.70 -1.67 -0.93
CA ILE A 504 1.64 -2.67 -0.71
C ILE A 504 0.53 -2.22 0.25
N PRO A 505 0.81 -1.49 1.38
CA PRO A 505 -0.26 -1.02 2.27
C PRO A 505 -1.23 -0.06 1.56
N TYR A 506 -0.68 0.81 0.70
CA TYR A 506 -1.48 1.78 -0.06
C TYR A 506 -2.27 1.12 -1.18
N PHE A 507 -1.73 0.06 -1.80
CA PHE A 507 -2.47 -0.70 -2.80
C PHE A 507 -3.63 -1.48 -2.18
N ALA A 508 -3.42 -2.10 -1.03
CA ALA A 508 -4.44 -2.87 -0.30
C ALA A 508 -5.71 -2.07 0.02
N ILE A 509 -5.56 -0.81 0.40
CA ILE A 509 -6.70 0.07 0.72
C ILE A 509 -7.54 0.47 -0.51
N MET A 510 -7.08 0.15 -1.73
CA MET A 510 -7.84 0.37 -2.97
C MET A 510 -8.76 -0.81 -3.30
N ILE A 511 -8.58 -1.98 -2.69
CA ILE A 511 -9.41 -3.18 -2.94
C ILE A 511 -10.91 -2.92 -2.71
N PRO A 512 -11.35 -2.22 -1.65
CA PRO A 512 -12.75 -1.86 -1.46
C PRO A 512 -13.36 -1.12 -2.66
N TYR A 513 -12.63 -0.15 -3.24
CA TYR A 513 -13.08 0.58 -4.43
C TYR A 513 -13.17 -0.31 -5.66
N ALA A 514 -12.20 -1.22 -5.82
CA ALA A 514 -12.19 -2.17 -6.92
C ALA A 514 -13.42 -3.08 -6.87
N VAL A 515 -13.72 -3.64 -5.70
CA VAL A 515 -14.92 -4.49 -5.50
C VAL A 515 -16.20 -3.71 -5.76
N LYS A 516 -16.30 -2.46 -5.25
CA LYS A 516 -17.45 -1.57 -5.51
C LYS A 516 -17.63 -1.32 -7.00
N GLY A 517 -16.55 -1.00 -7.71
CA GLY A 517 -16.57 -0.76 -9.15
C GLY A 517 -17.03 -1.98 -9.94
N PHE A 518 -16.53 -3.18 -9.60
CA PHE A 518 -16.99 -4.42 -10.22
C PHE A 518 -18.46 -4.73 -9.92
N CYS A 519 -18.92 -4.54 -8.69
CA CYS A 519 -20.32 -4.75 -8.35
C CYS A 519 -21.24 -3.83 -9.15
N ASP A 520 -20.88 -2.55 -9.28
CA ASP A 520 -21.66 -1.58 -10.05
C ASP A 520 -21.62 -1.89 -11.55
N TRP A 521 -20.47 -2.33 -12.06
CA TRP A 521 -20.32 -2.78 -13.44
C TRP A 521 -21.19 -4.00 -13.76
N VAL A 522 -21.14 -5.04 -12.93
CA VAL A 522 -21.94 -6.26 -13.07
C VAL A 522 -23.43 -5.93 -13.04
N ARG A 523 -23.86 -5.03 -12.14
CA ARG A 523 -25.24 -4.54 -12.08
C ARG A 523 -25.66 -3.80 -13.37
N ALA A 524 -24.76 -2.96 -13.89
CA ALA A 524 -25.00 -2.23 -15.15
C ALA A 524 -25.07 -3.19 -16.35
N ALA A 525 -24.13 -4.12 -16.46
CA ALA A 525 -24.09 -5.13 -17.52
C ALA A 525 -25.34 -6.04 -17.49
N SER A 526 -25.77 -6.50 -16.28
CA SER A 526 -27.00 -7.29 -16.13
C SER A 526 -28.22 -6.52 -16.61
N ARG A 527 -28.36 -5.22 -16.26
CA ARG A 527 -29.48 -4.38 -16.73
C ARG A 527 -29.50 -4.20 -18.25
N LEU A 528 -28.32 -4.09 -18.88
CA LEU A 528 -28.21 -4.01 -20.35
C LEU A 528 -28.71 -5.30 -21.03
N ILE A 529 -28.38 -6.45 -20.46
CA ILE A 529 -28.82 -7.74 -20.99
C ILE A 529 -30.33 -7.96 -20.75
N ASP A 530 -30.88 -7.52 -19.62
CA ASP A 530 -32.31 -7.65 -19.27
C ASP A 530 -33.22 -6.75 -20.16
N ARG A 531 -32.69 -5.64 -20.66
CA ARG A 531 -33.37 -4.78 -21.62
C ARG A 531 -33.33 -5.40 -23.03
N ARG A 532 -33.95 -6.55 -23.20
CA ARG A 532 -34.20 -7.22 -24.50
C ARG A 532 -35.03 -6.31 -25.38
N GLY A 533 -34.45 -5.50 -26.16
CA GLY A 533 -35.04 -4.50 -27.03
C GLY A 533 -34.02 -3.41 -27.30
N LEU A 534 -32.77 -3.80 -27.39
CA LEU A 534 -31.67 -2.91 -27.78
C LEU A 534 -31.86 -2.43 -29.23
N LYS A 535 -32.86 -1.55 -29.45
CA LYS A 535 -32.61 -0.39 -30.28
C LYS A 535 -31.56 0.39 -29.49
N LEU A 536 -30.32 0.23 -29.88
CA LEU A 536 -29.19 1.06 -29.43
C LEU A 536 -29.52 2.53 -29.71
N ARG A 537 -30.36 3.15 -28.92
CA ARG A 537 -30.35 4.59 -28.71
C ARG A 537 -29.15 4.84 -27.81
N ALA A 538 -27.99 4.79 -28.44
CA ALA A 538 -26.77 5.24 -27.85
C ALA A 538 -26.99 6.69 -27.37
N ASN A 539 -27.15 6.84 -26.07
CA ASN A 539 -27.12 8.16 -25.46
C ASN A 539 -25.74 8.73 -25.78
N LYS A 540 -25.68 9.95 -26.36
CA LYS A 540 -24.41 10.58 -26.77
C LYS A 540 -23.31 10.48 -25.70
N LYS A 541 -23.68 10.51 -24.40
CA LYS A 541 -22.75 10.32 -23.28
C LYS A 541 -22.16 8.89 -23.22
N THR A 542 -22.96 7.85 -23.43
CA THR A 542 -22.48 6.46 -23.41
C THR A 542 -21.60 6.16 -24.62
N THR A 543 -21.97 6.70 -25.79
CA THR A 543 -21.14 6.61 -27.01
C THR A 543 -19.83 7.35 -26.83
N PHE A 544 -19.83 8.53 -26.21
CA PHE A 544 -18.62 9.32 -25.94
C PHE A 544 -17.68 8.58 -24.96
N CYS A 545 -18.22 7.95 -23.91
CA CYS A 545 -17.43 7.13 -22.99
C CYS A 545 -16.84 5.89 -23.67
N VAL A 546 -17.62 5.18 -24.49
CA VAL A 546 -17.14 3.99 -25.20
C VAL A 546 -16.10 4.36 -26.25
N VAL A 547 -16.33 5.42 -27.02
CA VAL A 547 -15.35 5.94 -27.99
C VAL A 547 -14.11 6.47 -27.27
N GLY A 548 -14.28 7.17 -26.15
CA GLY A 548 -13.18 7.61 -25.32
C GLY A 548 -12.33 6.44 -24.81
N ILE A 549 -12.95 5.38 -24.31
CA ILE A 549 -12.25 4.15 -23.88
C ILE A 549 -11.53 3.49 -25.07
N ILE A 550 -12.17 3.39 -26.24
CA ILE A 550 -11.54 2.81 -27.44
C ILE A 550 -10.34 3.66 -27.88
N VAL A 551 -10.46 4.99 -27.92
CA VAL A 551 -9.36 5.90 -28.28
C VAL A 551 -8.22 5.80 -27.27
N VAL A 552 -8.54 5.73 -25.99
CA VAL A 552 -7.57 5.55 -24.90
C VAL A 552 -6.87 4.19 -25.02
N VAL A 553 -7.61 3.11 -25.28
CA VAL A 553 -7.03 1.77 -25.51
C VAL A 553 -6.14 1.76 -26.77
N LEU A 554 -6.55 2.40 -27.86
CA LEU A 554 -5.75 2.49 -29.06
C LEU A 554 -4.49 3.36 -28.86
N ALA A 555 -4.61 4.48 -28.15
CA ALA A 555 -3.47 5.30 -27.77
C ALA A 555 -2.52 4.53 -26.84
N ALA A 556 -3.07 3.80 -25.86
CA ALA A 556 -2.32 2.95 -24.95
C ALA A 556 -1.60 1.81 -25.70
N LEU A 557 -2.26 1.16 -26.68
CA LEU A 557 -1.64 0.14 -27.54
C LEU A 557 -0.48 0.72 -28.36
N ARG A 558 -0.56 1.99 -28.75
CA ARG A 558 0.52 2.68 -29.48
C ARG A 558 1.67 3.08 -28.55
N VAL A 559 1.37 3.59 -27.37
CA VAL A 559 2.34 3.96 -26.33
C VAL A 559 2.97 2.72 -25.69
N GLY A 560 2.22 1.64 -25.49
CA GLY A 560 2.73 0.39 -24.92
C GLY A 560 3.77 -0.35 -25.78
N ARG A 561 3.94 0.05 -27.04
CA ARG A 561 5.07 -0.36 -27.90
C ARG A 561 6.31 0.54 -27.74
N SER A 562 6.22 1.60 -26.94
CA SER A 562 7.33 2.51 -26.69
C SER A 562 8.24 1.96 -25.58
N ASN A 563 9.52 2.33 -25.59
CA ASN A 563 10.52 1.97 -24.58
C ASN A 563 10.18 2.47 -23.15
N LEU A 564 9.09 3.23 -22.98
CA LEU A 564 8.58 3.69 -21.68
C LEU A 564 8.12 2.53 -20.75
N PHE A 565 7.67 1.40 -21.35
CA PHE A 565 7.13 0.26 -20.60
C PHE A 565 8.06 -0.97 -20.63
N HIS A 566 9.12 -0.94 -21.43
CA HIS A 566 10.05 -2.03 -21.55
C HIS A 566 11.40 -1.63 -20.93
N SER A 567 12.03 -2.55 -20.23
CA SER A 567 13.40 -2.33 -19.81
C SER A 567 14.30 -2.25 -21.04
N THR A 568 15.26 -1.33 -21.03
CA THR A 568 16.31 -1.21 -22.06
C THR A 568 17.33 -2.36 -22.01
N ILE A 569 17.06 -3.41 -21.23
CA ILE A 569 17.90 -4.60 -21.14
C ILE A 569 17.70 -5.41 -22.42
N ALA A 570 18.78 -5.80 -23.06
CA ALA A 570 18.74 -6.76 -24.16
C ALA A 570 17.93 -7.99 -23.72
N LEU A 571 17.00 -8.42 -24.58
CA LEU A 571 16.06 -9.52 -24.27
C LEU A 571 16.78 -10.81 -23.83
N ASP A 572 18.03 -11.02 -24.24
CA ASP A 572 18.82 -12.20 -23.90
C ASP A 572 19.19 -12.25 -22.42
N ASP A 573 19.68 -11.16 -21.82
CA ASP A 573 19.99 -11.10 -20.39
C ASP A 573 18.71 -11.15 -19.53
N GLY A 574 17.63 -10.56 -20.03
CA GLY A 574 16.34 -10.52 -19.34
C GLY A 574 15.63 -11.88 -19.32
N GLN A 575 15.64 -12.63 -20.42
CA GLN A 575 15.04 -13.96 -20.52
C GLN A 575 15.80 -14.97 -19.65
N GLU A 576 17.12 -14.94 -19.69
CA GLU A 576 17.95 -15.85 -18.90
C GLU A 576 17.81 -15.59 -17.39
N ALA A 577 17.77 -14.33 -16.97
CA ALA A 577 17.53 -13.96 -15.58
C ALA A 577 16.11 -14.33 -15.11
N VAL A 578 15.08 -14.20 -15.95
CA VAL A 578 13.72 -14.66 -15.65
C VAL A 578 13.66 -16.18 -15.59
N MET A 579 14.33 -16.86 -16.51
CA MET A 579 14.43 -18.31 -16.53
C MET A 579 15.14 -18.85 -15.27
N GLN A 580 16.24 -18.21 -14.85
CA GLN A 580 16.93 -18.50 -13.60
C GLN A 580 16.08 -18.17 -12.37
N TYR A 581 15.38 -17.03 -12.40
CA TYR A 581 14.51 -16.60 -11.30
C TYR A 581 13.39 -17.60 -11.04
N TYR A 582 12.79 -18.11 -12.09
CA TYR A 582 11.66 -19.05 -11.99
C TYR A 582 12.04 -20.52 -12.12
N HIS A 583 13.33 -20.85 -12.22
CA HIS A 583 13.80 -22.21 -12.55
C HIS A 583 13.12 -22.76 -13.81
N LEU A 584 12.85 -21.87 -14.79
CA LEU A 584 12.23 -22.25 -16.06
C LEU A 584 13.25 -22.77 -17.07
N SER A 585 14.55 -22.66 -16.81
CA SER A 585 15.58 -23.40 -17.51
C SER A 585 15.42 -24.87 -17.13
N GLY A 586 14.67 -25.60 -17.95
CA GLY A 586 14.52 -27.03 -17.83
C GLY A 586 15.89 -27.69 -17.97
N GLY A 587 16.27 -28.45 -17.00
CA GLY A 587 17.47 -29.26 -17.05
C GLY A 587 17.76 -29.79 -15.67
N GLU A 588 17.29 -31.02 -15.44
CA GLU A 588 17.62 -32.02 -14.44
C GLU A 588 16.90 -31.92 -13.09
#